data_85134588f89115d03dcb79991b1f533e
#
_entry.id   85134588f89115d03dcb79991b1f533e
#
_cell.length_a   1.000
_cell.length_b   1.000
_cell.length_c   1.000
_cell.angle_alpha   90.00
_cell.angle_beta   90.00
_cell.angle_gamma   90.00
#
_symmetry.space_group_name_H-M   'P 1'
#
loop_
_entity.id
_entity.type
_entity.pdbx_description
1 polymer ?
#
loop_
_entity_poly.entity_id
_entity_poly.type
_entity_poly.pdbx_seq_one_letter_code
_entity_poly.pdbx_strand_id
1 'polypeptide(L)'
;MGDGYSPRYSADEKWMGKKKKDDADDLYIDGIEDELDAETEKALARAADTVCRECMQIQRKENILIVTDPHTSTIGQALYEAAARISDRVLLVMMPTTHRHGDEPPAPVADLMRKQDVVLAPTRYSLTHTRARMQACREGTRIATMPGITMQMFIEGGMTTDFNAMQSAIAQLGKSLKRQRKVSVKTESGTDITFEIGGRWELGDNGICNRPGQVTNLPAGKILAMPKEGTMEGTIVIDGTWDAAVVDEPLTIKVEAGMVTKIKGEGSDDVKAMFVEASRKLKPQQQENVWTVAEFGFGMNPRARLVGNVLEDEKVQGTCYFAFGDNTSLGGHSSCGIHVTGVLKQPTVTIGDVDLLNEGDIRI
;
A
#
# COMPACT_ATOMS: atom_id res chain seq x y z
N MET A 1 22.66 -17.40 -13.87
CA MET A 1 21.41 -18.08 -13.51
C MET A 1 21.15 -17.72 -12.07
N GLY A 2 20.41 -16.66 -11.82
CA GLY A 2 20.11 -16.15 -10.50
C GLY A 2 18.62 -16.36 -10.26
N ASP A 3 18.30 -17.28 -9.36
CA ASP A 3 16.92 -17.51 -8.92
C ASP A 3 16.43 -16.27 -8.20
N GLY A 4 15.57 -15.50 -8.88
CA GLY A 4 14.91 -14.32 -8.34
C GLY A 4 13.94 -14.73 -7.22
N TYR A 5 14.33 -14.42 -6.00
CA TYR A 5 13.51 -14.60 -4.80
C TYR A 5 12.36 -13.60 -4.82
N SER A 6 11.13 -14.10 -4.89
CA SER A 6 9.91 -13.29 -4.67
C SER A 6 9.64 -13.23 -3.16
N PRO A 7 9.48 -12.05 -2.56
CA PRO A 7 9.12 -11.95 -1.15
C PRO A 7 7.77 -12.62 -0.92
N ARG A 8 7.73 -13.58 -0.01
CA ARG A 8 6.53 -14.33 0.37
C ARG A 8 5.94 -13.70 1.61
N TYR A 9 4.90 -12.89 1.45
CA TYR A 9 4.09 -12.43 2.56
C TYR A 9 3.24 -13.58 3.08
N SER A 10 3.39 -13.93 4.34
CA SER A 10 2.47 -14.81 5.06
C SER A 10 1.99 -14.09 6.31
N ALA A 11 0.90 -13.33 6.20
CA ALA A 11 0.05 -13.12 7.36
C ALA A 11 -0.83 -14.38 7.46
N ASP A 12 -0.50 -15.30 8.37
CA ASP A 12 -1.41 -16.37 8.73
C ASP A 12 -2.61 -15.77 9.47
N GLU A 13 -3.81 -16.23 9.16
CA GLU A 13 -5.13 -15.86 9.71
C GLU A 13 -5.24 -15.90 11.27
N LYS A 14 -4.17 -16.20 11.98
CA LYS A 14 -4.11 -16.27 13.46
C LYS A 14 -3.86 -14.92 14.13
N TRP A 15 -3.56 -13.87 13.36
CA TRP A 15 -3.21 -12.57 13.96
C TRP A 15 -4.39 -11.63 14.15
N MET A 16 -5.58 -11.96 13.66
CA MET A 16 -6.78 -11.23 14.05
C MET A 16 -7.05 -11.53 15.51
N GLY A 17 -6.72 -10.56 16.36
CA GLY A 17 -7.13 -10.56 17.76
C GLY A 17 -8.57 -11.01 17.84
N LYS A 18 -8.97 -11.73 18.90
CA LYS A 18 -10.28 -12.35 19.13
C LYS A 18 -11.48 -11.43 18.83
N LYS A 19 -11.56 -10.88 17.63
CA LYS A 19 -12.82 -10.53 17.00
C LYS A 19 -13.47 -11.84 16.64
N LYS A 20 -14.70 -12.04 17.14
CA LYS A 20 -15.54 -13.15 16.82
C LYS A 20 -15.40 -13.46 15.33
N LYS A 21 -15.12 -14.70 15.04
CA LYS A 21 -14.92 -15.28 13.71
C LYS A 21 -16.13 -15.10 12.78
N ASP A 22 -17.15 -14.37 13.24
CA ASP A 22 -18.49 -14.36 12.70
C ASP A 22 -18.83 -13.08 11.87
N ASP A 23 -18.01 -12.01 11.90
CA ASP A 23 -18.46 -10.74 11.29
C ASP A 23 -17.74 -10.27 10.02
N ALA A 24 -16.63 -10.93 9.62
CA ALA A 24 -15.89 -10.52 8.41
C ALA A 24 -15.98 -11.52 7.25
N ASP A 25 -16.17 -12.81 7.52
CA ASP A 25 -16.26 -13.84 6.49
C ASP A 25 -17.72 -14.11 6.03
N ASP A 26 -18.72 -13.79 6.85
CA ASP A 26 -20.14 -14.03 6.53
C ASP A 26 -20.75 -12.96 5.60
N LEU A 27 -20.09 -11.85 5.35
CA LEU A 27 -20.59 -10.80 4.45
C LEU A 27 -20.35 -11.10 2.95
N TYR A 28 -19.75 -12.24 2.60
CA TYR A 28 -19.40 -12.53 1.20
C TYR A 28 -19.76 -13.93 0.68
N ILE A 29 -20.56 -14.72 1.43
CA ILE A 29 -20.95 -16.08 0.99
C ILE A 29 -22.41 -16.21 0.59
N ASP A 30 -23.24 -15.27 0.91
CA ASP A 30 -24.60 -15.26 0.35
C ASP A 30 -24.62 -14.45 -0.94
N GLY A 31 -24.63 -15.17 -2.04
CA GLY A 31 -24.88 -14.66 -3.39
C GLY A 31 -26.32 -14.15 -3.53
N ILE A 32 -26.64 -13.10 -2.79
CA ILE A 32 -27.77 -12.24 -3.06
C ILE A 32 -27.14 -10.94 -3.53
N GLU A 33 -27.33 -10.63 -4.81
CA GLU A 33 -27.26 -9.30 -5.34
C GLU A 33 -28.31 -8.47 -4.58
N ASP A 34 -27.98 -7.98 -3.39
CA ASP A 34 -28.70 -6.82 -2.88
C ASP A 34 -28.46 -5.72 -3.92
N GLU A 35 -29.52 -5.34 -4.63
CA GLU A 35 -29.48 -4.25 -5.60
C GLU A 35 -28.88 -3.05 -4.86
N LEU A 36 -27.69 -2.59 -5.35
CA LEU A 36 -27.07 -1.39 -4.80
C LEU A 36 -28.08 -0.26 -4.92
N ASP A 37 -28.20 0.56 -3.90
CA ASP A 37 -29.04 1.77 -4.02
C ASP A 37 -28.45 2.72 -5.07
N ALA A 38 -29.30 3.53 -5.68
CA ALA A 38 -28.95 4.41 -6.79
C ALA A 38 -27.84 5.42 -6.47
N GLU A 39 -27.63 5.76 -5.18
CA GLU A 39 -26.57 6.67 -4.76
C GLU A 39 -25.22 5.95 -4.73
N THR A 40 -25.19 4.73 -4.19
CA THR A 40 -24.02 3.84 -4.21
C THR A 40 -23.59 3.48 -5.63
N GLU A 41 -24.52 3.12 -6.51
CA GLU A 41 -24.20 2.87 -7.95
C GLU A 41 -23.58 4.08 -8.62
N LYS A 42 -24.12 5.27 -8.37
CA LYS A 42 -23.59 6.52 -8.91
C LYS A 42 -22.21 6.85 -8.36
N ALA A 43 -21.96 6.59 -7.07
CA ALA A 43 -20.66 6.78 -6.44
C ALA A 43 -19.62 5.80 -7.01
N LEU A 44 -20.01 4.54 -7.19
CA LEU A 44 -19.21 3.49 -7.79
C LEU A 44 -18.80 3.83 -9.23
N ALA A 45 -19.77 4.26 -10.04
CA ALA A 45 -19.52 4.68 -11.41
C ALA A 45 -18.57 5.89 -11.50
N ARG A 46 -18.70 6.88 -10.60
CA ARG A 46 -17.80 8.04 -10.52
C ARG A 46 -16.38 7.63 -10.17
N ALA A 47 -16.20 6.77 -9.16
CA ALA A 47 -14.88 6.29 -8.76
C ALA A 47 -14.20 5.51 -9.91
N ALA A 48 -14.95 4.65 -10.61
CA ALA A 48 -14.47 3.92 -11.77
C ALA A 48 -14.08 4.85 -12.93
N ASP A 49 -14.87 5.90 -13.19
CA ASP A 49 -14.53 6.93 -14.18
C ASP A 49 -13.24 7.68 -13.80
N THR A 50 -13.04 8.02 -12.52
CA THR A 50 -11.79 8.62 -12.02
C THR A 50 -10.59 7.72 -12.29
N VAL A 51 -10.67 6.42 -11.98
CA VAL A 51 -9.60 5.46 -12.31
C VAL A 51 -9.29 5.48 -13.80
N CYS A 52 -10.30 5.35 -14.65
CA CYS A 52 -10.09 5.21 -16.09
C CYS A 52 -9.61 6.51 -16.76
N ARG A 53 -10.18 7.66 -16.39
CA ARG A 53 -9.95 8.93 -17.08
C ARG A 53 -8.83 9.75 -16.49
N GLU A 54 -8.72 9.80 -15.17
CA GLU A 54 -7.73 10.63 -14.48
C GLU A 54 -6.46 9.84 -14.18
N CYS A 55 -6.59 8.71 -13.46
CA CYS A 55 -5.44 7.95 -13.03
C CYS A 55 -4.72 7.25 -14.20
N MET A 56 -5.47 6.51 -14.99
CA MET A 56 -4.91 5.72 -16.11
C MET A 56 -4.90 6.46 -17.44
N GLN A 57 -5.70 7.51 -17.60
CA GLN A 57 -5.84 8.28 -18.84
C GLN A 57 -6.04 7.39 -20.07
N ILE A 58 -6.97 6.44 -19.97
CA ILE A 58 -7.25 5.42 -20.99
C ILE A 58 -7.63 6.09 -22.31
N GLN A 59 -7.07 5.57 -23.41
CA GLN A 59 -7.31 6.07 -24.75
C GLN A 59 -8.22 5.11 -25.56
N ARG A 60 -8.95 5.64 -26.53
CA ARG A 60 -9.96 4.93 -27.31
C ARG A 60 -9.48 3.64 -28.00
N LYS A 61 -8.20 3.57 -28.37
CA LYS A 61 -7.65 2.43 -29.13
C LYS A 61 -6.85 1.45 -28.26
N GLU A 62 -6.76 1.68 -26.98
CA GLU A 62 -6.00 0.83 -26.07
C GLU A 62 -6.76 -0.46 -25.75
N ASN A 63 -5.99 -1.52 -25.59
CA ASN A 63 -6.48 -2.80 -25.10
C ASN A 63 -6.42 -2.77 -23.56
N ILE A 64 -7.56 -3.01 -22.92
CA ILE A 64 -7.72 -2.91 -21.47
C ILE A 64 -8.10 -4.27 -20.91
N LEU A 65 -7.47 -4.67 -19.82
CA LEU A 65 -7.84 -5.85 -19.06
C LEU A 65 -8.17 -5.47 -17.63
N ILE A 66 -9.35 -5.83 -17.17
CA ILE A 66 -9.70 -5.84 -15.75
C ILE A 66 -9.49 -7.26 -15.23
N VAL A 67 -8.67 -7.39 -14.18
CA VAL A 67 -8.44 -8.67 -13.46
C VAL A 67 -9.04 -8.54 -12.08
N THR A 68 -10.05 -9.33 -11.79
CA THR A 68 -10.73 -9.33 -10.50
C THR A 68 -10.82 -10.74 -9.93
N ASP A 69 -11.23 -10.85 -8.68
CA ASP A 69 -11.63 -12.10 -8.03
C ASP A 69 -13.06 -11.97 -7.45
N PRO A 70 -13.66 -13.02 -6.90
CA PRO A 70 -15.03 -12.96 -6.37
C PRO A 70 -15.26 -11.87 -5.32
N HIS A 71 -14.25 -11.53 -4.51
CA HIS A 71 -14.37 -10.51 -3.44
C HIS A 71 -14.45 -9.07 -3.95
N THR A 72 -13.94 -8.82 -5.15
CA THR A 72 -13.86 -7.46 -5.74
C THR A 72 -14.61 -7.35 -7.06
N SER A 73 -15.48 -8.35 -7.35
CA SER A 73 -16.18 -8.47 -8.64
C SER A 73 -17.04 -7.25 -8.99
N THR A 74 -17.75 -6.67 -8.03
CA THR A 74 -18.58 -5.47 -8.22
C THR A 74 -17.73 -4.27 -8.65
N ILE A 75 -16.57 -4.06 -8.02
CA ILE A 75 -15.61 -3.02 -8.43
C ILE A 75 -15.05 -3.34 -9.81
N GLY A 76 -14.72 -4.61 -10.06
CA GLY A 76 -14.25 -5.07 -11.38
C GLY A 76 -15.25 -4.79 -12.49
N GLN A 77 -16.52 -5.04 -12.25
CA GLN A 77 -17.61 -4.76 -13.20
C GLN A 77 -17.74 -3.25 -13.46
N ALA A 78 -17.72 -2.41 -12.43
CA ALA A 78 -17.80 -0.97 -12.59
C ALA A 78 -16.62 -0.40 -13.39
N LEU A 79 -15.41 -0.91 -13.16
CA LEU A 79 -14.21 -0.54 -13.93
C LEU A 79 -14.33 -0.98 -15.40
N TYR A 80 -14.87 -2.17 -15.66
CA TYR A 80 -15.16 -2.63 -17.03
C TYR A 80 -16.12 -1.69 -17.72
N GLU A 81 -17.23 -1.32 -17.11
CA GLU A 81 -18.21 -0.43 -17.68
C GLU A 81 -17.66 0.98 -17.94
N ALA A 82 -16.85 1.51 -17.01
CA ALA A 82 -16.18 2.79 -17.18
C ALA A 82 -15.18 2.75 -18.35
N ALA A 83 -14.38 1.70 -18.46
CA ALA A 83 -13.42 1.51 -19.55
C ALA A 83 -14.13 1.30 -20.90
N ALA A 84 -15.24 0.54 -20.92
CA ALA A 84 -16.03 0.28 -22.13
C ALA A 84 -16.69 1.54 -22.71
N ARG A 85 -16.93 2.58 -21.88
CA ARG A 85 -17.35 3.90 -22.38
C ARG A 85 -16.25 4.66 -23.11
N ILE A 86 -14.99 4.21 -23.00
CA ILE A 86 -13.82 4.88 -23.61
C ILE A 86 -13.28 4.07 -24.80
N SER A 87 -13.14 2.75 -24.64
CA SER A 87 -12.60 1.83 -25.65
C SER A 87 -13.53 0.65 -25.87
N ASP A 88 -13.54 0.13 -27.12
CA ASP A 88 -14.25 -1.10 -27.51
C ASP A 88 -13.38 -2.37 -27.31
N ARG A 89 -12.20 -2.24 -26.72
CA ARG A 89 -11.19 -3.30 -26.55
C ARG A 89 -10.98 -3.65 -25.09
N VAL A 90 -12.05 -3.90 -24.34
CA VAL A 90 -12.03 -4.15 -22.92
C VAL A 90 -12.35 -5.60 -22.62
N LEU A 91 -11.55 -6.23 -21.78
CA LEU A 91 -11.77 -7.56 -21.26
C LEU A 91 -11.93 -7.50 -19.74
N LEU A 92 -12.87 -8.26 -19.20
CA LEU A 92 -13.01 -8.53 -17.77
C LEU A 92 -12.73 -10.01 -17.53
N VAL A 93 -11.77 -10.29 -16.67
CA VAL A 93 -11.42 -11.66 -16.26
C VAL A 93 -11.56 -11.79 -14.76
N MET A 94 -12.44 -12.67 -14.34
CA MET A 94 -12.52 -13.12 -12.94
C MET A 94 -11.65 -14.36 -12.76
N MET A 95 -10.66 -14.27 -11.87
CA MET A 95 -9.80 -15.40 -11.51
C MET A 95 -10.15 -15.94 -10.13
N PRO A 96 -9.78 -17.18 -9.79
CA PRO A 96 -9.84 -17.66 -8.42
C PRO A 96 -9.05 -16.73 -7.48
N THR A 97 -9.58 -16.49 -6.29
CA THR A 97 -8.84 -15.73 -5.26
C THR A 97 -7.52 -16.45 -4.95
N THR A 98 -6.41 -15.72 -5.00
CA THR A 98 -5.10 -16.25 -4.57
C THR A 98 -5.07 -16.43 -3.05
N HIS A 99 -4.04 -17.07 -2.50
CA HIS A 99 -4.01 -17.41 -1.06
C HIS A 99 -3.34 -16.32 -0.21
N ARG A 100 -2.50 -15.45 -0.83
CA ARG A 100 -1.73 -14.41 -0.13
C ARG A 100 -1.24 -13.33 -1.10
N HIS A 101 -0.79 -12.22 -0.53
CA HIS A 101 -0.12 -11.16 -1.29
C HIS A 101 1.14 -11.69 -2.00
N GLY A 102 1.29 -11.37 -3.28
CA GLY A 102 2.43 -11.76 -4.11
C GLY A 102 2.34 -13.14 -4.76
N ASP A 103 1.27 -13.90 -4.53
CA ASP A 103 1.01 -15.12 -5.31
C ASP A 103 0.78 -14.78 -6.78
N GLU A 104 1.37 -15.58 -7.66
CA GLU A 104 1.23 -15.37 -9.11
C GLU A 104 -0.22 -15.65 -9.55
N PRO A 105 -0.78 -14.84 -10.45
CA PRO A 105 -2.06 -15.15 -11.06
C PRO A 105 -1.94 -16.41 -11.93
N PRO A 106 -3.05 -17.07 -12.29
CA PRO A 106 -3.04 -18.17 -13.25
C PRO A 106 -2.28 -17.81 -14.54
N ALA A 107 -1.54 -18.76 -15.10
CA ALA A 107 -0.70 -18.50 -16.28
C ALA A 107 -1.45 -17.84 -17.46
N PRO A 108 -2.71 -18.21 -17.80
CA PRO A 108 -3.46 -17.51 -18.84
C PRO A 108 -3.72 -16.04 -18.53
N VAL A 109 -3.94 -15.68 -17.23
CA VAL A 109 -4.12 -14.28 -16.81
C VAL A 109 -2.80 -13.52 -16.96
N ALA A 110 -1.68 -14.11 -16.51
CA ALA A 110 -0.35 -13.53 -16.68
C ALA A 110 -0.02 -13.26 -18.16
N ASP A 111 -0.39 -14.18 -19.06
CA ASP A 111 -0.20 -14.02 -20.50
C ASP A 111 -1.09 -12.92 -21.10
N LEU A 112 -2.32 -12.79 -20.62
CA LEU A 112 -3.20 -11.70 -21.03
C LEU A 112 -2.66 -10.34 -20.57
N MET A 113 -2.20 -10.23 -19.33
CA MET A 113 -1.64 -8.97 -18.79
C MET A 113 -0.53 -8.38 -19.65
N ARG A 114 0.33 -9.23 -20.22
CA ARG A 114 1.46 -8.78 -21.06
C ARG A 114 1.05 -8.25 -22.44
N LYS A 115 -0.17 -8.55 -22.88
CA LYS A 115 -0.68 -8.22 -24.22
C LYS A 115 -1.61 -7.00 -24.22
N GLN A 116 -1.70 -6.30 -23.08
CA GLN A 116 -2.58 -5.15 -22.94
C GLN A 116 -1.78 -3.86 -22.85
N ASP A 117 -2.44 -2.75 -23.18
CA ASP A 117 -1.90 -1.42 -22.91
C ASP A 117 -2.13 -1.03 -21.45
N VAL A 118 -3.27 -1.45 -20.88
CA VAL A 118 -3.72 -1.12 -19.53
C VAL A 118 -4.22 -2.37 -18.80
N VAL A 119 -3.83 -2.54 -17.53
CA VAL A 119 -4.41 -3.52 -16.62
C VAL A 119 -4.90 -2.84 -15.36
N LEU A 120 -6.14 -3.10 -14.97
CA LEU A 120 -6.75 -2.72 -13.69
C LEU A 120 -6.98 -3.99 -12.89
N ALA A 121 -6.38 -4.07 -11.70
CA ALA A 121 -6.39 -5.30 -10.91
C ALA A 121 -6.93 -5.07 -9.49
N PRO A 122 -8.28 -4.89 -9.33
CA PRO A 122 -8.91 -5.01 -8.02
C PRO A 122 -8.96 -6.50 -7.64
N THR A 123 -8.17 -6.89 -6.65
CA THR A 123 -8.07 -8.26 -6.16
C THR A 123 -7.93 -8.30 -4.65
N ARG A 124 -8.45 -9.35 -3.99
CA ARG A 124 -8.29 -9.50 -2.53
C ARG A 124 -6.82 -9.47 -2.12
N TYR A 125 -5.98 -10.22 -2.81
CA TYR A 125 -4.54 -10.26 -2.54
C TYR A 125 -3.74 -9.57 -3.64
N SER A 126 -2.65 -8.94 -3.23
CA SER A 126 -1.82 -8.08 -4.09
C SER A 126 -1.15 -8.83 -5.23
N LEU A 127 -1.32 -8.35 -6.44
CA LEU A 127 -0.52 -8.71 -7.61
C LEU A 127 0.67 -7.76 -7.85
N THR A 128 0.86 -6.73 -7.01
CA THR A 128 1.83 -5.65 -7.21
C THR A 128 3.26 -6.15 -7.35
N HIS A 129 3.65 -7.17 -6.61
CA HIS A 129 5.03 -7.69 -6.60
C HIS A 129 5.18 -9.03 -7.32
N THR A 130 4.20 -9.43 -8.14
CA THR A 130 4.27 -10.67 -8.94
C THR A 130 5.20 -10.53 -10.15
N ARG A 131 5.75 -11.65 -10.60
CA ARG A 131 6.52 -11.71 -11.86
C ARG A 131 5.64 -11.34 -13.06
N ALA A 132 4.37 -11.79 -13.05
CA ALA A 132 3.40 -11.46 -14.08
C ALA A 132 3.28 -9.95 -14.27
N ARG A 133 3.07 -9.18 -13.18
CA ARG A 133 3.01 -7.72 -13.23
C ARG A 133 4.33 -7.11 -13.71
N MET A 134 5.47 -7.57 -13.17
CA MET A 134 6.79 -7.04 -13.57
C MET A 134 7.08 -7.27 -15.06
N GLN A 135 6.75 -8.44 -15.60
CA GLN A 135 6.94 -8.75 -17.00
C GLN A 135 6.03 -7.91 -17.89
N ALA A 136 4.74 -7.80 -17.54
CA ALA A 136 3.80 -6.95 -18.28
C ALA A 136 4.27 -5.48 -18.34
N CYS A 137 4.75 -4.92 -17.22
CA CYS A 137 5.30 -3.57 -17.21
C CYS A 137 6.56 -3.42 -18.07
N ARG A 138 7.44 -4.43 -18.11
CA ARG A 138 8.63 -4.42 -18.99
C ARG A 138 8.26 -4.43 -20.48
N GLU A 139 7.13 -5.02 -20.83
CA GLU A 139 6.59 -5.05 -22.18
C GLU A 139 5.76 -3.80 -22.53
N GLY A 140 5.61 -2.87 -21.58
CA GLY A 140 4.98 -1.57 -21.77
C GLY A 140 3.58 -1.43 -21.17
N THR A 141 2.98 -2.49 -20.65
CA THR A 141 1.67 -2.42 -19.99
C THR A 141 1.73 -1.52 -18.76
N ARG A 142 0.84 -0.53 -18.64
CA ARG A 142 0.68 0.23 -17.40
C ARG A 142 -0.40 -0.41 -16.53
N ILE A 143 -0.12 -0.50 -15.23
CA ILE A 143 -0.94 -1.33 -14.33
C ILE A 143 -1.33 -0.55 -13.08
N ALA A 144 -2.62 -0.55 -12.75
CA ALA A 144 -3.11 -0.16 -11.43
C ALA A 144 -3.56 -1.40 -10.66
N THR A 145 -2.97 -1.64 -9.50
CA THR A 145 -3.40 -2.69 -8.58
C THR A 145 -4.15 -2.08 -7.39
N MET A 146 -5.16 -2.79 -6.91
CA MET A 146 -6.02 -2.35 -5.79
C MET A 146 -6.17 -3.51 -4.80
N PRO A 147 -5.08 -3.92 -4.13
CA PRO A 147 -5.10 -5.09 -3.26
C PRO A 147 -5.95 -4.86 -2.01
N GLY A 148 -6.94 -5.74 -1.78
CA GLY A 148 -7.83 -5.64 -0.61
C GLY A 148 -8.77 -4.43 -0.65
N ILE A 149 -8.99 -3.84 -1.82
CA ILE A 149 -9.91 -2.71 -1.98
C ILE A 149 -11.33 -3.13 -1.55
N THR A 150 -11.93 -2.34 -0.69
CA THR A 150 -13.33 -2.50 -0.29
C THR A 150 -14.23 -1.53 -1.04
N MET A 151 -15.52 -1.82 -1.08
CA MET A 151 -16.50 -0.90 -1.67
C MET A 151 -16.41 0.48 -1.02
N GLN A 152 -16.35 0.54 0.30
CA GLN A 152 -16.26 1.79 1.04
C GLN A 152 -15.00 2.60 0.70
N MET A 153 -13.83 1.97 0.63
CA MET A 153 -12.60 2.63 0.20
C MET A 153 -12.70 3.18 -1.23
N PHE A 154 -13.40 2.44 -2.09
CA PHE A 154 -13.53 2.80 -3.50
C PHE A 154 -14.46 4.00 -3.72
N ILE A 155 -15.58 4.09 -2.99
CA ILE A 155 -16.61 5.12 -3.22
C ILE A 155 -16.55 6.32 -2.27
N GLU A 156 -15.92 6.19 -1.08
CA GLU A 156 -15.94 7.23 -0.04
C GLU A 156 -14.53 7.63 0.44
N GLY A 157 -13.53 6.79 0.23
CA GLY A 157 -12.18 6.96 0.76
C GLY A 157 -11.23 7.67 -0.20
N GLY A 158 -9.97 7.26 -0.15
CA GLY A 158 -8.87 7.84 -0.92
C GLY A 158 -9.06 7.87 -2.43
N MET A 159 -9.98 7.05 -2.97
CA MET A 159 -10.34 7.08 -4.39
C MET A 159 -11.13 8.31 -4.83
N THR A 160 -11.71 9.06 -3.89
CA THR A 160 -12.50 10.28 -4.19
C THR A 160 -11.67 11.56 -4.23
N THR A 161 -10.36 11.45 -4.12
CA THR A 161 -9.44 12.60 -4.18
C THR A 161 -9.29 13.15 -5.61
N ASP A 162 -8.89 14.42 -5.71
CA ASP A 162 -8.39 15.01 -6.96
C ASP A 162 -6.93 14.56 -7.16
N PHE A 163 -6.72 13.53 -7.97
CA PHE A 163 -5.40 12.97 -8.23
C PHE A 163 -4.45 13.92 -8.94
N ASN A 164 -4.96 14.84 -9.77
CA ASN A 164 -4.12 15.82 -10.46
C ASN A 164 -3.61 16.89 -9.49
N ALA A 165 -4.48 17.39 -8.60
CA ALA A 165 -4.08 18.30 -7.53
C ALA A 165 -3.07 17.63 -6.58
N MET A 166 -3.33 16.38 -6.17
CA MET A 166 -2.44 15.61 -5.30
C MET A 166 -1.07 15.35 -5.97
N GLN A 167 -1.03 14.95 -7.24
CA GLN A 167 0.21 14.79 -7.99
C GLN A 167 1.04 16.09 -7.98
N SER A 168 0.37 17.23 -8.20
CA SER A 168 1.02 18.54 -8.22
C SER A 168 1.60 18.90 -6.85
N ALA A 169 0.87 18.62 -5.77
CA ALA A 169 1.33 18.85 -4.39
C ALA A 169 2.54 17.94 -4.05
N ILE A 170 2.47 16.65 -4.39
CA ILE A 170 3.58 15.70 -4.22
C ILE A 170 4.82 16.17 -4.99
N ALA A 171 4.66 16.61 -6.23
CA ALA A 171 5.77 17.09 -7.05
C ALA A 171 6.40 18.37 -6.49
N GLN A 172 5.58 19.29 -5.95
CA GLN A 172 6.06 20.52 -5.32
C GLN A 172 6.85 20.22 -4.06
N LEU A 173 6.28 19.41 -3.17
CA LEU A 173 6.93 19.00 -1.93
C LEU A 173 8.23 18.24 -2.19
N GLY A 174 8.23 17.35 -3.18
CA GLY A 174 9.43 16.60 -3.59
C GLY A 174 10.61 17.47 -3.98
N LYS A 175 10.36 18.70 -4.50
CA LYS A 175 11.45 19.68 -4.78
C LYS A 175 12.11 20.15 -3.49
N SER A 176 11.32 20.43 -2.45
CA SER A 176 11.82 20.87 -1.14
C SER A 176 12.59 19.74 -0.44
N LEU A 177 12.13 18.49 -0.57
CA LEU A 177 12.73 17.31 0.06
C LEU A 177 13.99 16.80 -0.65
N LYS A 178 14.23 17.15 -1.91
CA LYS A 178 15.26 16.52 -2.78
C LYS A 178 16.64 16.40 -2.15
N ARG A 179 17.07 17.40 -1.37
CA ARG A 179 18.40 17.46 -0.74
C ARG A 179 18.38 17.15 0.75
N GLN A 180 17.20 16.99 1.33
CA GLN A 180 17.05 16.78 2.76
C GLN A 180 17.25 15.31 3.10
N ARG A 181 18.00 15.04 4.17
CA ARG A 181 18.36 13.69 4.59
C ARG A 181 18.03 13.37 6.04
N LYS A 182 18.17 14.34 6.94
CA LYS A 182 17.89 14.13 8.37
C LYS A 182 16.40 14.22 8.61
N VAL A 183 15.85 13.26 9.32
CA VAL A 183 14.44 13.21 9.69
C VAL A 183 14.32 13.13 11.20
N SER A 184 13.40 13.89 11.75
CA SER A 184 12.95 13.81 13.14
C SER A 184 11.44 13.65 13.15
N VAL A 185 10.94 12.67 13.90
CA VAL A 185 9.51 12.43 14.09
C VAL A 185 9.20 12.43 15.57
N LYS A 186 8.19 13.20 15.97
CA LYS A 186 7.68 13.27 17.33
C LYS A 186 6.16 13.18 17.34
N THR A 187 5.58 12.57 18.37
CA THR A 187 4.13 12.57 18.62
C THR A 187 3.86 12.79 20.10
N GLU A 188 2.67 13.28 20.44
CA GLU A 188 2.20 13.39 21.81
C GLU A 188 2.12 12.01 22.50
N SER A 189 1.80 10.96 21.72
CA SER A 189 1.76 9.56 22.19
C SER A 189 3.13 9.00 22.62
N GLY A 190 4.23 9.71 22.34
CA GLY A 190 5.57 9.36 22.82
C GLY A 190 6.57 8.91 21.78
N THR A 191 6.27 9.03 20.50
CA THR A 191 7.29 8.87 19.45
C THR A 191 8.34 9.98 19.60
N ASP A 192 9.61 9.59 19.63
CA ASP A 192 10.78 10.46 19.51
C ASP A 192 11.88 9.67 18.81
N ILE A 193 12.05 9.90 17.52
CA ILE A 193 12.95 9.12 16.67
C ILE A 193 13.63 10.00 15.63
N THR A 194 14.90 9.72 15.37
CA THR A 194 15.70 10.42 14.37
C THR A 194 16.47 9.45 13.49
N PHE A 195 16.65 9.81 12.22
CA PHE A 195 17.40 8.99 11.26
C PHE A 195 17.83 9.82 10.05
N GLU A 196 18.65 9.21 9.18
CA GLU A 196 18.99 9.73 7.87
C GLU A 196 18.27 8.96 6.76
N ILE A 197 17.98 9.61 5.63
CA ILE A 197 17.47 8.95 4.41
C ILE A 197 18.64 8.36 3.62
N GLY A 198 18.55 7.08 3.31
CA GLY A 198 19.60 6.32 2.62
C GLY A 198 19.65 6.50 1.10
N GLY A 199 18.56 6.90 0.49
CA GLY A 199 18.42 7.02 -0.95
C GLY A 199 17.79 8.34 -1.38
N ARG A 200 16.83 8.26 -2.28
CA ARG A 200 16.00 9.37 -2.73
C ARG A 200 14.60 9.24 -2.14
N TRP A 201 13.88 10.34 -2.13
CA TRP A 201 12.45 10.34 -1.87
C TRP A 201 11.72 9.77 -3.08
N GLU A 202 10.85 8.80 -2.85
CA GLU A 202 9.99 8.22 -3.88
C GLU A 202 8.67 9.01 -3.93
N LEU A 203 8.38 9.55 -5.12
CA LEU A 203 7.25 10.44 -5.37
C LEU A 203 6.24 9.82 -6.35
N GLY A 204 6.43 8.54 -6.68
CA GLY A 204 5.68 7.84 -7.71
C GLY A 204 4.28 7.44 -7.28
N ASP A 205 4.01 7.35 -5.98
CA ASP A 205 2.68 6.97 -5.47
C ASP A 205 1.74 8.18 -5.42
N ASN A 206 1.41 8.70 -6.59
CA ASN A 206 0.55 9.88 -6.78
C ASN A 206 -0.73 9.60 -7.55
N GLY A 207 -0.99 8.32 -7.88
CA GLY A 207 -2.20 7.85 -8.57
C GLY A 207 -2.22 8.04 -10.09
N ILE A 208 -1.30 8.80 -10.68
CA ILE A 208 -1.25 9.00 -12.13
C ILE A 208 -0.33 7.97 -12.77
N CYS A 209 -0.91 7.11 -13.60
CA CYS A 209 -0.25 5.99 -14.26
C CYS A 209 -0.54 6.02 -15.78
N ASN A 210 0.06 7.00 -16.46
CA ASN A 210 -0.25 7.35 -17.85
C ASN A 210 0.90 7.07 -18.84
N ARG A 211 2.00 6.48 -18.39
CA ARG A 211 3.16 6.16 -19.24
C ARG A 211 3.32 4.64 -19.37
N PRO A 212 3.72 4.14 -20.54
CA PRO A 212 4.00 2.72 -20.71
C PRO A 212 4.95 2.16 -19.64
N GLY A 213 4.62 0.99 -19.11
CA GLY A 213 5.41 0.29 -18.11
C GLY A 213 5.28 0.81 -16.68
N GLN A 214 4.49 1.87 -16.43
CA GLN A 214 4.23 2.34 -15.07
C GLN A 214 3.35 1.36 -14.29
N VAL A 215 3.50 1.42 -12.97
CA VAL A 215 2.61 0.75 -12.01
C VAL A 215 2.25 1.72 -10.89
N THR A 216 1.03 1.62 -10.41
CA THR A 216 0.55 2.33 -9.23
C THR A 216 -0.35 1.43 -8.39
N ASN A 217 -0.47 1.74 -7.10
CA ASN A 217 -1.57 1.25 -6.28
C ASN A 217 -2.67 2.32 -6.26
N LEU A 218 -3.92 1.93 -6.18
CA LEU A 218 -5.05 2.83 -5.98
C LEU A 218 -5.92 2.32 -4.82
N PRO A 219 -6.32 3.20 -3.89
CA PRO A 219 -5.97 4.61 -3.79
C PRO A 219 -4.47 4.84 -3.61
N ALA A 220 -4.02 6.02 -4.00
CA ALA A 220 -2.64 6.47 -3.93
C ALA A 220 -2.52 7.72 -3.06
N GLY A 221 -1.29 8.22 -2.89
CA GLY A 221 -1.04 9.49 -2.22
C GLY A 221 -0.12 9.35 -1.02
N LYS A 222 1.13 8.93 -1.24
CA LYS A 222 2.17 8.96 -0.22
C LYS A 222 3.52 9.39 -0.80
N ILE A 223 4.38 9.90 0.06
CA ILE A 223 5.80 10.09 -0.19
C ILE A 223 6.56 9.21 0.79
N LEU A 224 7.55 8.49 0.29
CA LEU A 224 8.30 7.56 1.11
C LEU A 224 9.80 7.61 0.80
N ALA A 225 10.58 7.08 1.73
CA ALA A 225 12.01 6.87 1.53
C ALA A 225 12.51 5.73 2.42
N MET A 226 13.59 5.11 2.00
CA MET A 226 14.30 4.14 2.83
C MET A 226 15.16 4.87 3.85
N PRO A 227 15.01 4.58 5.17
CA PRO A 227 15.97 5.01 6.16
C PRO A 227 17.36 4.45 5.85
N LYS A 228 18.40 5.26 6.05
CA LYS A 228 19.77 4.78 5.93
C LYS A 228 20.06 3.78 7.04
N GLU A 229 20.41 2.58 6.64
CA GLU A 229 20.69 1.47 7.57
C GLU A 229 21.73 1.90 8.63
N GLY A 230 21.49 1.56 9.87
CA GLY A 230 22.34 1.88 11.00
C GLY A 230 22.21 3.30 11.58
N THR A 231 21.31 4.16 11.06
CA THR A 231 21.21 5.57 11.53
C THR A 231 19.98 5.89 12.36
N MET A 232 19.02 4.99 12.44
CA MET A 232 17.76 5.25 13.14
C MET A 232 17.89 4.94 14.63
N GLU A 233 17.59 5.93 15.47
CA GLU A 233 17.68 5.86 16.92
C GLU A 233 16.45 6.49 17.57
N GLY A 234 15.85 5.80 18.56
CA GLY A 234 14.76 6.34 19.37
C GLY A 234 13.60 5.38 19.60
N THR A 235 12.42 5.94 19.72
CA THR A 235 11.19 5.21 20.03
C THR A 235 10.11 5.58 19.01
N ILE A 236 9.39 4.58 18.50
CA ILE A 236 8.21 4.71 17.66
C ILE A 236 7.02 4.25 18.50
N VAL A 237 5.95 5.04 18.54
CA VAL A 237 4.67 4.66 19.16
C VAL A 237 3.63 4.62 18.07
N ILE A 238 3.15 3.43 17.77
CA ILE A 238 2.10 3.20 16.77
C ILE A 238 0.74 3.33 17.48
N ASP A 239 -0.02 4.33 17.10
CA ASP A 239 -1.31 4.67 17.69
C ASP A 239 -2.44 4.81 16.65
N GLY A 240 -2.13 4.58 15.37
CA GLY A 240 -3.08 4.58 14.26
C GLY A 240 -3.50 3.17 13.86
N THR A 241 -2.74 2.56 12.97
CA THR A 241 -2.97 1.19 12.50
C THR A 241 -1.68 0.38 12.53
N TRP A 242 -1.83 -0.93 12.70
CA TRP A 242 -0.76 -1.89 12.57
C TRP A 242 -1.19 -2.97 11.59
N ASP A 243 -0.48 -3.06 10.46
CA ASP A 243 -0.80 -3.97 9.34
C ASP A 243 -2.27 -3.85 8.90
N ALA A 244 -3.09 -4.83 9.15
CA ALA A 244 -4.49 -4.88 8.73
C ALA A 244 -5.51 -4.53 9.85
N ALA A 245 -5.08 -3.80 10.89
CA ALA A 245 -5.95 -3.48 12.03
C ALA A 245 -5.75 -2.07 12.58
N VAL A 246 -6.82 -1.43 12.99
CA VAL A 246 -6.76 -0.23 13.83
C VAL A 246 -6.24 -0.64 15.21
N VAL A 247 -5.32 0.15 15.76
CA VAL A 247 -4.72 -0.10 17.07
C VAL A 247 -5.62 0.47 18.15
N ASP A 248 -6.10 -0.39 19.06
CA ASP A 248 -6.91 0.04 20.22
C ASP A 248 -6.02 0.68 21.30
N GLU A 249 -4.88 0.07 21.61
CA GLU A 249 -3.89 0.55 22.56
C GLU A 249 -2.53 0.71 21.90
N PRO A 250 -1.80 1.82 22.15
CA PRO A 250 -0.55 2.12 21.43
C PRO A 250 0.54 1.05 21.60
N LEU A 251 1.18 0.71 20.49
CA LEU A 251 2.33 -0.20 20.44
C LEU A 251 3.63 0.59 20.46
N THR A 252 4.46 0.40 21.49
CA THR A 252 5.75 1.08 21.65
C THR A 252 6.89 0.21 21.12
N ILE A 253 7.66 0.72 20.17
CA ILE A 253 8.77 0.05 19.51
C ILE A 253 10.05 0.84 19.76
N LYS A 254 11.05 0.23 20.40
CA LYS A 254 12.38 0.82 20.55
C LYS A 254 13.27 0.41 19.38
N VAL A 255 13.97 1.39 18.81
CA VAL A 255 14.86 1.21 17.67
C VAL A 255 16.26 1.68 18.04
N GLU A 256 17.27 0.86 17.75
CA GLU A 256 18.69 1.15 17.89
C GLU A 256 19.42 0.73 16.63
N ALA A 257 20.23 1.60 16.07
CA ALA A 257 20.93 1.40 14.79
C ALA A 257 20.02 0.89 13.64
N GLY A 258 18.77 1.37 13.59
CA GLY A 258 17.80 0.98 12.57
C GLY A 258 17.13 -0.38 12.78
N MET A 259 17.39 -1.03 13.93
CA MET A 259 16.85 -2.35 14.28
C MET A 259 15.89 -2.24 15.46
N VAL A 260 14.78 -2.96 15.40
CA VAL A 260 13.84 -3.11 16.51
C VAL A 260 14.50 -3.93 17.62
N THR A 261 14.67 -3.32 18.79
CA THR A 261 15.29 -3.99 19.95
C THR A 261 14.29 -4.36 21.04
N LYS A 262 13.12 -3.68 21.07
CA LYS A 262 12.08 -3.96 22.06
C LYS A 262 10.71 -3.54 21.52
N ILE A 263 9.70 -4.36 21.82
CA ILE A 263 8.29 -4.05 21.55
C ILE A 263 7.51 -4.17 22.86
N LYS A 264 6.64 -3.21 23.16
CA LYS A 264 5.76 -3.16 24.33
C LYS A 264 4.37 -2.68 23.94
N GLY A 265 3.39 -2.97 24.77
CA GLY A 265 1.99 -2.62 24.60
C GLY A 265 1.11 -3.86 24.47
N GLU A 266 -0.18 -3.66 24.41
CA GLU A 266 -1.13 -4.73 24.16
C GLU A 266 -0.86 -5.32 22.75
N GLY A 267 -0.93 -6.65 22.60
CA GLY A 267 -0.61 -7.34 21.34
C GLY A 267 0.88 -7.43 21.00
N SER A 268 1.78 -6.85 21.84
CA SER A 268 3.23 -6.88 21.55
C SER A 268 3.82 -8.28 21.44
N ASP A 269 3.24 -9.26 22.13
CA ASP A 269 3.73 -10.64 22.07
C ASP A 269 3.33 -11.32 20.76
N ASP A 270 2.18 -11.00 20.21
CA ASP A 270 1.74 -11.48 18.90
C ASP A 270 2.60 -10.88 17.78
N VAL A 271 2.90 -9.57 17.86
CA VAL A 271 3.84 -8.89 16.94
C VAL A 271 5.21 -9.54 16.98
N LYS A 272 5.76 -9.79 18.17
CA LYS A 272 7.05 -10.50 18.33
C LYS A 272 6.99 -11.92 17.75
N ALA A 273 5.90 -12.65 18.03
CA ALA A 273 5.71 -14.01 17.52
C ALA A 273 5.71 -14.03 15.99
N MET A 274 5.05 -13.08 15.33
CA MET A 274 5.04 -12.91 13.88
C MET A 274 6.47 -12.72 13.33
N PHE A 275 7.27 -11.80 13.89
CA PHE A 275 8.65 -11.58 13.47
C PHE A 275 9.52 -12.82 13.70
N VAL A 276 9.40 -13.48 14.87
CA VAL A 276 10.12 -14.70 15.17
C VAL A 276 9.75 -15.83 14.21
N GLU A 277 8.48 -16.00 13.89
CA GLU A 277 8.04 -17.00 12.92
C GLU A 277 8.60 -16.73 11.52
N ALA A 278 8.55 -15.47 11.07
CA ALA A 278 9.15 -15.08 9.80
C ALA A 278 10.66 -15.36 9.77
N SER A 279 11.38 -15.01 10.85
CA SER A 279 12.83 -15.24 10.95
C SER A 279 13.22 -16.71 10.85
N ARG A 280 12.42 -17.63 11.44
CA ARG A 280 12.67 -19.09 11.40
C ARG A 280 12.66 -19.66 9.98
N LYS A 281 12.01 -19.01 9.05
CA LYS A 281 11.93 -19.43 7.64
C LYS A 281 13.15 -19.00 6.82
N LEU A 282 14.04 -18.18 7.42
CA LEU A 282 15.20 -17.59 6.78
C LEU A 282 16.50 -18.32 7.10
N LYS A 283 17.51 -18.10 6.25
CA LYS A 283 18.88 -18.54 6.56
C LYS A 283 19.41 -17.78 7.77
N PRO A 284 20.29 -18.39 8.61
CA PRO A 284 20.79 -17.75 9.83
C PRO A 284 21.29 -16.31 9.64
N GLN A 285 21.98 -16.01 8.54
CA GLN A 285 22.52 -14.69 8.21
C GLN A 285 21.45 -13.64 7.87
N GLN A 286 20.22 -14.06 7.61
CA GLN A 286 19.11 -13.19 7.22
C GLN A 286 18.06 -13.08 8.33
N GLN A 287 18.18 -13.83 9.44
CA GLN A 287 17.15 -13.88 10.48
C GLN A 287 16.96 -12.56 11.20
N GLU A 288 18.00 -11.74 11.29
CA GLU A 288 17.93 -10.40 11.89
C GLU A 288 17.20 -9.39 10.98
N ASN A 289 17.12 -9.64 9.67
CA ASN A 289 16.51 -8.72 8.72
C ASN A 289 15.04 -8.41 9.02
N VAL A 290 14.31 -9.33 9.64
CA VAL A 290 12.90 -9.09 10.02
C VAL A 290 12.74 -7.90 10.98
N TRP A 291 13.78 -7.57 11.76
CA TRP A 291 13.76 -6.49 12.73
C TRP A 291 14.18 -5.12 12.17
N THR A 292 14.52 -5.05 10.88
CA THR A 292 14.93 -3.80 10.22
C THR A 292 13.74 -2.84 10.09
N VAL A 293 13.95 -1.55 10.42
CA VAL A 293 13.03 -0.51 9.98
C VAL A 293 13.31 -0.20 8.52
N ALA A 294 12.41 -0.67 7.66
CA ALA A 294 12.61 -0.80 6.22
C ALA A 294 12.24 0.45 5.42
N GLU A 295 11.19 1.15 5.85
CA GLU A 295 10.59 2.27 5.13
C GLU A 295 10.07 3.32 6.12
N PHE A 296 10.17 4.58 5.73
CA PHE A 296 9.47 5.70 6.32
C PHE A 296 8.68 6.41 5.25
N GLY A 297 7.45 6.78 5.55
CA GLY A 297 6.63 7.56 4.64
C GLY A 297 5.57 8.38 5.37
N PHE A 298 4.89 9.21 4.60
CA PHE A 298 3.77 10.00 5.09
C PHE A 298 2.69 10.17 4.04
N GLY A 299 1.44 10.25 4.50
CA GLY A 299 0.27 10.35 3.65
C GLY A 299 0.06 11.75 3.08
N MET A 300 -0.41 11.79 1.84
CA MET A 300 -0.68 13.01 1.07
C MET A 300 -2.11 13.06 0.53
N ASN A 301 -2.93 12.03 0.79
CA ASN A 301 -4.28 11.94 0.27
C ASN A 301 -5.29 12.51 1.29
N PRO A 302 -5.94 13.66 0.99
CA PRO A 302 -6.84 14.32 1.93
C PRO A 302 -8.19 13.61 2.10
N ARG A 303 -8.46 12.59 1.29
CA ARG A 303 -9.68 11.79 1.35
C ARG A 303 -9.49 10.40 1.95
N ALA A 304 -8.24 9.93 2.06
CA ALA A 304 -7.93 8.67 2.70
C ALA A 304 -8.28 8.70 4.19
N ARG A 305 -8.65 7.54 4.73
CA ARG A 305 -9.08 7.36 6.13
C ARG A 305 -8.37 6.17 6.76
N LEU A 306 -8.18 6.21 8.07
CA LEU A 306 -7.67 5.07 8.82
C LEU A 306 -8.80 4.04 9.00
N VAL A 307 -8.72 2.95 8.27
CA VAL A 307 -9.76 1.91 8.21
C VAL A 307 -9.25 0.52 8.59
N GLY A 308 -7.96 0.39 8.96
CA GLY A 308 -7.32 -0.90 9.20
C GLY A 308 -7.01 -1.63 7.90
N ASN A 309 -6.70 -0.89 6.85
CA ASN A 309 -6.26 -1.44 5.58
C ASN A 309 -5.06 -0.64 5.07
N VAL A 310 -3.90 -1.29 5.02
CA VAL A 310 -2.61 -0.68 4.62
C VAL A 310 -2.70 0.06 3.28
N LEU A 311 -3.52 -0.44 2.34
CA LEU A 311 -3.69 0.21 1.04
C LEU A 311 -4.16 1.67 1.17
N GLU A 312 -5.01 1.99 2.15
CA GLU A 312 -5.51 3.34 2.39
C GLU A 312 -4.79 4.03 3.55
N ASP A 313 -4.53 3.33 4.65
CA ASP A 313 -4.02 3.90 5.89
C ASP A 313 -2.69 4.65 5.72
N GLU A 314 -1.78 4.14 4.90
CA GLU A 314 -0.50 4.81 4.57
C GLU A 314 -0.65 6.11 3.77
N LYS A 315 -1.84 6.36 3.22
CA LYS A 315 -2.11 7.51 2.34
C LYS A 315 -2.75 8.68 3.09
N VAL A 316 -3.21 8.45 4.32
CA VAL A 316 -3.96 9.45 5.10
C VAL A 316 -3.12 10.69 5.30
N GLN A 317 -3.59 11.82 4.78
CA GLN A 317 -2.91 13.10 4.94
C GLN A 317 -2.82 13.49 6.42
N GLY A 318 -1.66 13.96 6.85
CA GLY A 318 -1.43 14.32 8.25
C GLY A 318 -1.00 13.16 9.14
N THR A 319 -0.74 11.99 8.57
CA THR A 319 -0.13 10.84 9.26
C THR A 319 1.27 10.56 8.71
N CYS A 320 2.06 9.82 9.47
CA CYS A 320 3.26 9.15 8.94
C CYS A 320 3.25 7.68 9.33
N TYR A 321 4.10 6.90 8.69
CA TYR A 321 4.20 5.48 8.96
C TYR A 321 5.64 5.00 8.91
N PHE A 322 5.89 3.89 9.58
CA PHE A 322 7.11 3.10 9.46
C PHE A 322 6.75 1.69 9.02
N ALA A 323 7.52 1.15 8.07
CA ALA A 323 7.42 -0.27 7.73
C ALA A 323 8.66 -1.02 8.23
N PHE A 324 8.45 -2.30 8.54
CA PHE A 324 9.43 -3.17 9.17
C PHE A 324 9.64 -4.41 8.31
N GLY A 325 10.90 -4.86 8.18
CA GLY A 325 11.26 -6.06 7.47
C GLY A 325 12.03 -5.83 6.17
N ASP A 326 11.47 -6.21 5.01
CA ASP A 326 12.13 -6.18 3.71
C ASP A 326 12.21 -4.75 3.14
N ASN A 327 13.42 -4.32 2.73
CA ASN A 327 13.66 -3.03 2.08
C ASN A 327 14.30 -3.16 0.70
N THR A 328 14.35 -4.37 0.15
CA THR A 328 15.01 -4.64 -1.15
C THR A 328 14.36 -3.92 -2.33
N SER A 329 13.05 -3.66 -2.26
CA SER A 329 12.32 -2.88 -3.26
C SER A 329 12.79 -1.43 -3.34
N LEU A 330 13.35 -0.89 -2.26
CA LEU A 330 13.91 0.46 -2.14
C LEU A 330 15.44 0.50 -2.32
N GLY A 331 16.05 -0.65 -2.62
CA GLY A 331 17.50 -0.79 -2.85
C GLY A 331 18.31 -1.06 -1.58
N GLY A 332 17.66 -1.45 -0.47
CA GLY A 332 18.31 -1.87 0.76
C GLY A 332 18.79 -3.32 0.76
N HIS A 333 19.39 -3.74 1.87
CA HIS A 333 19.99 -5.07 2.02
C HIS A 333 19.14 -6.04 2.84
N SER A 334 18.09 -5.54 3.52
CA SER A 334 17.20 -6.38 4.32
C SER A 334 16.26 -7.17 3.40
N SER A 335 16.52 -8.47 3.29
CA SER A 335 15.69 -9.42 2.54
C SER A 335 15.15 -10.46 3.50
N CYS A 336 13.86 -10.42 3.81
CA CYS A 336 13.26 -11.30 4.82
C CYS A 336 11.84 -11.77 4.48
N GLY A 337 11.25 -11.28 3.38
CA GLY A 337 9.95 -11.74 2.89
C GLY A 337 8.75 -11.30 3.72
N ILE A 338 8.93 -10.39 4.69
CA ILE A 338 7.84 -9.68 5.36
C ILE A 338 8.04 -8.18 5.20
N HIS A 339 6.93 -7.44 5.15
CA HIS A 339 6.92 -5.99 5.15
C HIS A 339 5.62 -5.55 5.84
N VAL A 340 5.73 -5.07 7.07
CA VAL A 340 4.60 -4.77 7.96
C VAL A 340 4.62 -3.30 8.29
N THR A 341 3.48 -2.62 8.20
CA THR A 341 3.39 -1.17 8.36
C THR A 341 2.66 -0.79 9.64
N GLY A 342 3.22 0.20 10.36
CA GLY A 342 2.57 0.87 11.48
C GLY A 342 2.39 2.36 11.21
N VAL A 343 1.16 2.86 11.36
CA VAL A 343 0.79 4.26 11.11
C VAL A 343 0.68 5.03 12.43
N LEU A 344 1.20 6.26 12.43
CA LEU A 344 1.16 7.19 13.54
C LEU A 344 0.20 8.35 13.23
N LYS A 345 -0.62 8.70 14.20
CA LYS A 345 -1.52 9.86 14.13
C LYS A 345 -0.82 11.14 14.57
N GLN A 346 -1.19 12.26 13.98
CA GLN A 346 -0.82 13.61 14.37
C GLN A 346 0.69 13.82 14.66
N PRO A 347 1.60 13.33 13.78
CA PRO A 347 3.02 13.50 13.99
C PRO A 347 3.46 14.94 13.75
N THR A 348 4.51 15.35 14.46
CA THR A 348 5.36 16.48 14.09
C THR A 348 6.58 15.92 13.38
N VAL A 349 6.78 16.28 12.13
CA VAL A 349 7.84 15.77 11.25
C VAL A 349 8.69 16.91 10.70
N THR A 350 9.98 16.90 11.00
CA THR A 350 10.97 17.80 10.42
C THR A 350 11.93 17.02 9.54
N ILE A 351 12.18 17.50 8.33
CA ILE A 351 13.08 16.88 7.34
C ILE A 351 14.14 17.91 6.91
N GLY A 352 15.33 17.82 7.51
CA GLY A 352 16.36 18.83 7.35
C GLY A 352 15.87 20.20 7.81
N ASP A 353 15.75 21.14 6.89
CA ASP A 353 15.25 22.50 7.15
C ASP A 353 13.75 22.67 6.86
N VAL A 354 13.05 21.57 6.55
CA VAL A 354 11.62 21.56 6.20
C VAL A 354 10.80 21.09 7.38
N ASP A 355 10.00 21.97 7.96
CA ASP A 355 8.93 21.60 8.89
C ASP A 355 7.74 21.07 8.07
N LEU A 356 7.66 19.76 7.94
CA LEU A 356 6.70 19.09 7.07
C LEU A 356 5.32 19.00 7.70
N LEU A 357 5.26 18.46 8.91
CA LEU A 357 4.02 18.30 9.68
C LEU A 357 4.20 18.88 11.07
N ASN A 358 3.14 19.48 11.59
CA ASN A 358 3.05 19.89 12.97
C ASN A 358 1.74 19.38 13.55
N GLU A 359 1.84 18.37 14.43
CA GLU A 359 0.67 17.69 15.01
C GLU A 359 -0.36 17.26 13.93
N GLY A 360 0.14 16.71 12.82
CA GLY A 360 -0.65 16.26 11.67
C GLY A 360 -0.99 17.35 10.64
N ASP A 361 -0.82 18.63 10.95
CA ASP A 361 -1.06 19.71 9.98
C ASP A 361 0.12 19.88 9.02
N ILE A 362 -0.14 19.81 7.72
CA ILE A 362 0.87 20.11 6.68
C ILE A 362 1.23 21.59 6.71
N ARG A 363 2.53 21.90 6.73
CA ARG A 363 3.09 23.25 6.86
C ARG A 363 3.76 23.80 5.58
N ILE A 364 3.45 23.21 4.43
CA ILE A 364 4.12 23.56 3.15
C ILE A 364 3.17 24.31 2.23
#